data_15b2add2fa9377b3536e83ff2e5c7a95
#
_entry.id   15b2add2fa9377b3536e83ff2e5c7a95
#
_cell.length_a   1.000
_cell.length_b   1.000
_cell.length_c   1.000
_cell.angle_alpha   90.00
_cell.angle_beta   90.00
_cell.angle_gamma   90.00
#
_symmetry.space_group_name_H-M   'P 1'
#
loop_
_entity.id
_entity.type
_entity.pdbx_description
1 polymer ?
#
loop_
_entity_poly.entity_id
_entity_poly.type
_entity_poly.pdbx_seq_one_letter_code
_entity_poly.pdbx_strand_id
1 'polypeptide(L)'
;MPSRPHTDTRPEAGSAYPPGDSGTAPPNSRRHSLLRAVAAAAITALVAVGLPSGASADFGADLTGAVQEFLDVGRTAVPRADCGPGSLPETGLQGDVPAGDRDSGRSTQGYRCNMSMVGGYAGRGAGITSTSFEHCAYMGTFFPGNMLSEHPGVQVLDVSDPANPRLTATLAEPAMLAGTWETLKVNTARKLLVGTGVPVGIGAGYLSVYDISDCAHPRLLNPGTGSNLLMPLPITTHEGGFSPDGRTYWASGLVPGFLSAIDLTDPANPRVIWQGLTGIEAHGLGVSPDGNRLYISALGGFTVLDVSAVQRRDPNPHVPHLGRTFWTDGWATQHSVPVTYDGVPHLFTVDEGGSGGVKLIDVSDDSAPRITAKIKLEINLPDNIDAGIGSSMGGSAFSYESHYCTADRPDNPTALACGWISSGIRVFDVRDPGDIREIAYFNPPARTGRNLEIWNSPHALASIIGIPVMSAPAALRSMAEGLFDPAQVLTARAGDIAFGDLSTDWCLSPPEWRGDQLYVTCSDNGFMVLQLDNEVYTPPANQQSTVGS
;
A
#
# COMPACT_ATOMS: atom_id res chain seq x y z
N MET A 1 -38.81 58.93 -2.41
CA MET A 1 -40.28 59.13 -2.51
C MET A 1 -40.77 58.28 -3.65
N PRO A 2 -41.92 57.65 -3.60
CA PRO A 2 -42.44 56.70 -2.57
C PRO A 2 -42.78 55.32 -3.18
N SER A 3 -42.67 54.27 -2.40
CA SER A 3 -43.75 53.54 -1.69
C SER A 3 -44.83 52.86 -2.55
N ARG A 4 -44.92 51.56 -2.51
CA ARG A 4 -45.81 50.65 -1.77
C ARG A 4 -46.50 49.60 -2.69
N PRO A 5 -47.26 48.67 -2.16
CA PRO A 5 -46.86 47.35 -1.69
C PRO A 5 -47.85 46.24 -2.14
N HIS A 6 -47.72 45.03 -1.51
CA HIS A 6 -48.72 43.95 -1.34
C HIS A 6 -48.94 43.02 -2.55
N THR A 7 -49.11 41.73 -2.38
CA THR A 7 -49.94 40.97 -1.44
C THR A 7 -49.53 39.52 -1.37
N ASP A 8 -49.65 39.00 -0.19
CA ASP A 8 -49.72 37.64 0.30
C ASP A 8 -50.89 36.85 -0.31
N THR A 9 -50.68 35.61 -0.69
CA THR A 9 -51.72 34.55 -0.60
C THR A 9 -51.10 33.15 -0.66
N ARG A 10 -51.16 32.45 0.48
CA ARG A 10 -51.17 31.00 0.53
C ARG A 10 -52.51 30.47 0.01
N PRO A 11 -52.56 29.18 -0.43
CA PRO A 11 -53.43 28.24 0.26
C PRO A 11 -52.76 26.91 0.63
N GLU A 12 -53.10 26.47 1.82
CA GLU A 12 -53.00 25.11 2.30
C GLU A 12 -53.93 24.20 1.53
N ALA A 13 -53.48 22.97 1.20
CA ALA A 13 -54.38 21.83 1.07
C ALA A 13 -53.59 20.54 1.28
N GLY A 14 -53.91 19.87 2.35
CA GLY A 14 -53.41 18.54 2.68
C GLY A 14 -53.93 17.46 1.73
N SER A 15 -53.14 16.42 1.55
CA SER A 15 -53.57 15.15 1.02
C SER A 15 -52.87 14.02 1.78
N ALA A 16 -53.74 13.27 2.46
CA ALA A 16 -53.39 12.07 3.22
C ALA A 16 -52.97 10.94 2.27
N TYR A 17 -51.92 10.23 2.61
CA TYR A 17 -51.56 8.95 2.02
C TYR A 17 -52.28 7.81 2.80
N PRO A 18 -52.82 6.80 2.10
CA PRO A 18 -53.35 5.60 2.73
C PRO A 18 -52.21 4.63 3.11
N PRO A 19 -52.39 3.75 4.09
CA PRO A 19 -51.43 2.73 4.44
C PRO A 19 -51.44 1.59 3.43
N GLY A 20 -50.30 1.36 2.83
CA GLY A 20 -50.09 0.27 1.84
C GLY A 20 -49.27 -0.85 2.43
N ASP A 21 -49.71 -1.94 2.19
CA ASP A 21 -49.55 -3.35 2.45
C ASP A 21 -48.10 -3.87 2.67
N SER A 22 -48.03 -4.83 3.55
CA SER A 22 -46.88 -5.67 3.89
C SER A 22 -46.55 -6.70 2.80
N GLY A 23 -45.28 -6.84 2.52
CA GLY A 23 -44.75 -8.13 2.11
C GLY A 23 -44.48 -8.38 0.64
N THR A 24 -43.22 -8.21 0.27
CA THR A 24 -42.49 -9.21 -0.58
C THR A 24 -40.98 -8.88 -0.49
N ALA A 25 -40.19 -9.85 -0.07
CA ALA A 25 -38.73 -9.77 -0.09
C ALA A 25 -38.22 -9.62 -1.55
N PRO A 26 -37.15 -8.85 -1.78
CA PRO A 26 -36.65 -8.61 -3.13
C PRO A 26 -36.06 -9.88 -3.76
N PRO A 27 -36.21 -10.08 -5.07
CA PRO A 27 -35.80 -11.31 -5.78
C PRO A 27 -34.29 -11.50 -5.96
N ASN A 28 -33.45 -10.69 -5.32
CA ASN A 28 -31.99 -10.72 -5.52
C ASN A 28 -31.25 -11.76 -4.67
N SER A 29 -31.81 -12.27 -3.58
CA SER A 29 -31.11 -13.21 -2.68
C SER A 29 -30.79 -14.57 -3.32
N ARG A 30 -31.57 -15.02 -4.29
CA ARG A 30 -31.34 -16.31 -4.98
C ARG A 30 -30.29 -16.23 -6.10
N ARG A 31 -30.09 -15.08 -6.74
CA ARG A 31 -29.02 -14.90 -7.73
C ARG A 31 -27.66 -14.81 -7.07
N HIS A 32 -27.56 -14.14 -5.94
CA HIS A 32 -26.31 -14.04 -5.18
C HIS A 32 -25.84 -15.40 -4.62
N SER A 33 -26.77 -16.25 -4.18
CA SER A 33 -26.41 -17.60 -3.71
C SER A 33 -25.95 -18.53 -4.84
N LEU A 34 -26.49 -18.38 -6.06
CA LEU A 34 -26.05 -19.19 -7.20
C LEU A 34 -24.68 -18.76 -7.73
N LEU A 35 -24.40 -17.47 -7.80
CA LEU A 35 -23.09 -16.92 -8.17
C LEU A 35 -22.00 -17.28 -7.15
N ARG A 36 -22.33 -17.25 -5.85
CA ARG A 36 -21.42 -17.71 -4.77
C ARG A 36 -21.13 -19.22 -4.89
N ALA A 37 -22.11 -20.03 -5.23
CA ALA A 37 -21.93 -21.47 -5.42
C ALA A 37 -21.08 -21.79 -6.67
N VAL A 38 -21.24 -21.03 -7.76
CA VAL A 38 -20.45 -21.20 -8.99
C VAL A 38 -19.01 -20.73 -8.78
N ALA A 39 -18.81 -19.60 -8.07
CA ALA A 39 -17.49 -19.11 -7.71
C ALA A 39 -16.75 -20.09 -6.79
N ALA A 40 -17.43 -20.64 -5.77
CA ALA A 40 -16.86 -21.65 -4.88
C ALA A 40 -16.47 -22.92 -5.64
N ALA A 41 -17.28 -23.37 -6.60
CA ALA A 41 -16.99 -24.55 -7.44
C ALA A 41 -15.80 -24.32 -8.39
N ALA A 42 -15.69 -23.12 -8.98
CA ALA A 42 -14.56 -22.76 -9.84
C ALA A 42 -13.25 -22.65 -9.07
N ILE A 43 -13.30 -22.15 -7.83
CA ILE A 43 -12.16 -22.01 -6.93
C ILE A 43 -11.71 -23.40 -6.43
N THR A 44 -12.65 -24.27 -6.10
CA THR A 44 -12.34 -25.68 -5.73
C THR A 44 -11.63 -26.40 -6.87
N ALA A 45 -11.99 -26.13 -8.11
CA ALA A 45 -11.34 -26.70 -9.30
C ALA A 45 -9.92 -26.14 -9.51
N LEU A 46 -9.67 -24.87 -9.21
CA LEU A 46 -8.33 -24.25 -9.30
C LEU A 46 -7.37 -24.75 -8.20
N VAL A 47 -7.88 -24.97 -7.00
CA VAL A 47 -7.11 -25.54 -5.88
C VAL A 47 -6.76 -27.01 -6.14
N ALA A 48 -7.67 -27.76 -6.77
CA ALA A 48 -7.44 -29.19 -7.06
C ALA A 48 -6.38 -29.46 -8.14
N VAL A 49 -6.08 -28.51 -9.01
CA VAL A 49 -5.10 -28.66 -10.10
C VAL A 49 -3.64 -28.47 -9.62
N GLY A 50 -3.43 -27.96 -8.42
CA GLY A 50 -2.09 -27.60 -7.89
C GLY A 50 -1.50 -28.53 -6.85
N LEU A 51 -2.13 -29.67 -6.51
CA LEU A 51 -1.69 -30.52 -5.41
C LEU A 51 -0.90 -31.74 -5.90
N PRO A 52 0.26 -32.07 -5.29
CA PRO A 52 0.96 -33.33 -5.56
C PRO A 52 0.20 -34.50 -4.95
N SER A 53 0.10 -35.58 -5.70
CA SER A 53 -0.54 -36.83 -5.31
C SER A 53 0.25 -37.54 -4.23
N GLY A 54 -0.24 -37.58 -2.99
CA GLY A 54 0.29 -38.43 -1.95
C GLY A 54 0.17 -37.95 -0.51
N ALA A 55 -1.02 -37.63 0.01
CA ALA A 55 -1.23 -37.43 1.44
C ALA A 55 -2.59 -37.94 1.89
N SER A 56 -2.59 -38.68 2.99
CA SER A 56 -3.73 -39.39 3.58
C SER A 56 -4.45 -38.53 4.64
N ALA A 57 -5.65 -38.93 4.96
CA ALA A 57 -6.61 -38.67 6.06
C ALA A 57 -6.61 -37.35 6.89
N ASP A 58 -5.51 -36.69 7.19
CA ASP A 58 -5.48 -35.34 7.82
C ASP A 58 -5.83 -34.22 6.84
N PHE A 59 -5.79 -34.52 5.56
CA PHE A 59 -6.07 -33.60 4.44
C PHE A 59 -7.48 -33.01 4.47
N GLY A 60 -8.45 -33.71 5.02
CA GLY A 60 -9.85 -33.24 5.05
C GLY A 60 -10.12 -32.12 6.06
N ALA A 61 -9.50 -32.19 7.24
CA ALA A 61 -9.67 -31.18 8.29
C ALA A 61 -8.88 -29.91 7.95
N ASP A 62 -7.67 -30.06 7.43
CA ASP A 62 -6.83 -28.96 6.94
C ASP A 62 -7.46 -28.24 5.75
N LEU A 63 -8.05 -28.97 4.80
CA LEU A 63 -8.74 -28.40 3.65
C LEU A 63 -9.98 -27.60 4.10
N THR A 64 -10.70 -28.07 5.12
CA THR A 64 -11.88 -27.36 5.62
C THR A 64 -11.50 -26.06 6.33
N GLY A 65 -10.43 -26.08 7.12
CA GLY A 65 -9.86 -24.87 7.76
C GLY A 65 -9.37 -23.85 6.74
N ALA A 66 -8.58 -24.29 5.77
CA ALA A 66 -8.07 -23.45 4.70
C ALA A 66 -9.20 -22.84 3.83
N VAL A 67 -10.27 -23.60 3.57
CA VAL A 67 -11.44 -23.09 2.83
C VAL A 67 -12.22 -22.08 3.69
N GLN A 68 -12.37 -22.30 4.99
CA GLN A 68 -13.02 -21.34 5.89
C GLN A 68 -12.22 -20.04 5.97
N GLU A 69 -10.90 -20.11 6.14
CA GLU A 69 -10.01 -18.96 6.17
C GLU A 69 -10.03 -18.21 4.83
N PHE A 70 -10.01 -18.93 3.72
CA PHE A 70 -10.14 -18.36 2.39
C PHE A 70 -11.47 -17.61 2.17
N LEU A 71 -12.55 -18.06 2.78
CA LEU A 71 -13.88 -17.44 2.66
C LEU A 71 -14.15 -16.38 3.74
N ASP A 72 -13.30 -16.28 4.76
CA ASP A 72 -13.45 -15.26 5.79
C ASP A 72 -13.09 -13.88 5.25
N VAL A 73 -14.08 -13.02 5.13
CA VAL A 73 -13.93 -11.66 4.60
C VAL A 73 -13.62 -10.60 5.67
N GLY A 74 -13.49 -10.99 6.94
CA GLY A 74 -13.22 -10.06 8.03
C GLY A 74 -14.27 -8.94 8.13
N ARG A 75 -15.21 -9.07 9.06
CA ARG A 75 -16.35 -8.13 9.19
C ARG A 75 -16.24 -7.21 10.40
N THR A 76 -15.07 -7.15 11.02
CA THR A 76 -14.85 -6.35 12.23
C THR A 76 -13.69 -5.39 11.97
N ALA A 77 -13.94 -4.12 12.21
CA ALA A 77 -12.88 -3.11 12.22
C ALA A 77 -12.14 -3.15 13.57
N VAL A 78 -10.88 -2.73 13.56
CA VAL A 78 -10.17 -2.48 14.83
C VAL A 78 -10.79 -1.31 15.57
N PRO A 79 -10.74 -1.27 16.92
CA PRO A 79 -11.21 -0.12 17.69
C PRO A 79 -10.56 1.18 17.20
N ARG A 80 -11.36 2.24 17.08
CA ARG A 80 -10.90 3.58 16.72
C ARG A 80 -9.97 4.16 17.77
N ALA A 81 -9.08 5.06 17.36
CA ALA A 81 -8.28 5.86 18.26
C ALA A 81 -9.16 6.76 19.13
N ASP A 82 -8.84 6.83 20.42
CA ASP A 82 -9.40 7.82 21.35
C ASP A 82 -8.62 9.12 21.20
N CYS A 83 -9.25 10.12 20.59
CA CYS A 83 -8.59 11.33 20.17
C CYS A 83 -8.43 12.34 21.30
N GLY A 84 -7.19 12.64 21.66
CA GLY A 84 -6.83 13.64 22.65
C GLY A 84 -7.00 15.10 22.20
N PRO A 85 -6.68 16.06 23.08
CA PRO A 85 -6.75 17.49 22.78
C PRO A 85 -5.91 17.88 21.54
N GLY A 86 -6.41 18.77 20.72
CA GLY A 86 -5.73 19.23 19.49
C GLY A 86 -5.99 18.38 18.27
N SER A 87 -6.66 17.26 18.42
CA SER A 87 -7.13 16.44 17.32
C SER A 87 -8.19 17.13 16.47
N LEU A 88 -8.33 16.71 15.23
CA LEU A 88 -9.38 17.11 14.29
C LEU A 88 -9.98 15.81 13.71
N PRO A 89 -10.87 15.13 14.47
CA PRO A 89 -11.28 13.77 14.14
C PRO A 89 -12.09 13.66 12.85
N GLU A 90 -12.11 12.44 12.29
CA GLU A 90 -13.03 12.03 11.24
C GLU A 90 -14.48 12.21 11.69
N THR A 91 -15.35 12.55 10.75
CA THR A 91 -16.77 12.86 11.00
C THR A 91 -17.70 11.72 10.62
N GLY A 92 -17.19 10.72 9.91
CA GLY A 92 -17.94 9.57 9.40
C GLY A 92 -17.42 8.23 9.89
N LEU A 93 -17.38 7.27 8.98
CA LEU A 93 -16.76 5.97 9.24
C LEU A 93 -15.27 6.13 9.51
N GLN A 94 -14.69 5.21 10.31
CA GLN A 94 -13.24 5.17 10.49
C GLN A 94 -12.56 4.99 9.13
N GLY A 95 -11.69 5.92 8.79
CA GLY A 95 -10.96 5.94 7.52
C GLY A 95 -11.65 6.67 6.37
N ASP A 96 -12.90 7.04 6.50
CA ASP A 96 -13.65 7.71 5.43
C ASP A 96 -13.38 9.21 5.36
N VAL A 97 -13.50 9.77 4.15
CA VAL A 97 -13.68 11.20 3.90
C VAL A 97 -15.07 11.41 3.32
N PRO A 98 -16.08 11.66 4.16
CA PRO A 98 -17.47 11.66 3.76
C PRO A 98 -17.77 12.67 2.63
N ALA A 99 -18.67 12.32 1.71
CA ALA A 99 -19.11 13.21 0.64
C ALA A 99 -19.60 14.56 1.18
N GLY A 100 -20.32 14.57 2.32
CA GLY A 100 -20.77 15.80 2.97
C GLY A 100 -19.63 16.72 3.45
N ASP A 101 -18.51 16.13 3.88
CA ASP A 101 -17.32 16.92 4.25
C ASP A 101 -16.62 17.50 3.02
N ARG A 102 -16.64 16.80 1.90
CA ARG A 102 -16.15 17.31 0.62
C ARG A 102 -17.03 18.45 0.09
N ASP A 103 -18.35 18.27 0.10
CA ASP A 103 -19.32 19.25 -0.38
C ASP A 103 -19.29 20.54 0.46
N SER A 104 -19.07 20.43 1.76
CA SER A 104 -18.95 21.59 2.68
C SER A 104 -17.55 22.22 2.70
N GLY A 105 -16.55 21.58 2.13
CA GLY A 105 -15.14 21.97 2.21
C GLY A 105 -14.46 21.61 3.55
N ARG A 106 -15.11 20.84 4.44
CA ARG A 106 -14.51 20.39 5.71
C ARG A 106 -13.27 19.52 5.46
N SER A 107 -13.31 18.67 4.44
CA SER A 107 -12.18 17.80 4.05
C SER A 107 -10.90 18.57 3.73
N THR A 108 -10.99 19.83 3.30
CA THR A 108 -9.80 20.68 3.02
C THR A 108 -8.98 21.02 4.25
N GLN A 109 -9.47 20.74 5.46
CA GLN A 109 -8.73 20.90 6.72
C GLN A 109 -7.96 19.64 7.11
N GLY A 110 -8.19 18.52 6.40
CA GLY A 110 -7.69 17.21 6.76
C GLY A 110 -8.31 16.65 8.05
N TYR A 111 -7.80 15.53 8.50
CA TYR A 111 -8.20 14.86 9.73
C TYR A 111 -6.95 14.40 10.48
N ARG A 112 -7.01 14.46 11.81
CA ARG A 112 -5.91 13.96 12.65
C ARG A 112 -6.40 13.58 14.02
N CYS A 113 -5.75 12.59 14.59
CA CYS A 113 -6.00 12.09 15.93
C CYS A 113 -4.65 11.72 16.54
N ASN A 114 -4.29 12.33 17.68
CA ASN A 114 -3.06 12.04 18.42
C ASN A 114 -1.78 12.15 17.57
N MET A 115 -1.83 12.92 16.50
CA MET A 115 -0.71 13.14 15.59
C MET A 115 -0.76 14.53 15.00
N SER A 116 0.40 15.16 14.83
CA SER A 116 0.54 16.48 14.25
C SER A 116 1.68 16.54 13.23
N MET A 117 1.59 17.45 12.28
CA MET A 117 2.66 17.72 11.31
C MET A 117 3.68 18.69 11.91
N VAL A 118 4.94 18.30 11.92
CA VAL A 118 6.07 19.13 12.37
C VAL A 118 6.56 20.04 11.25
N GLY A 119 6.74 19.46 10.06
CA GLY A 119 7.19 20.16 8.87
C GLY A 119 7.03 19.30 7.63
N GLY A 120 7.36 19.87 6.48
CA GLY A 120 7.25 19.15 5.22
C GLY A 120 7.88 19.87 4.04
N TYR A 121 8.05 19.11 2.96
CA TYR A 121 8.52 19.60 1.67
C TYR A 121 7.62 19.01 0.56
N ALA A 122 6.82 19.85 -0.01
CA ALA A 122 5.83 19.40 -0.98
C ALA A 122 6.42 19.11 -2.38
N GLY A 123 7.43 19.86 -2.79
CA GLY A 123 8.02 19.72 -4.13
C GLY A 123 6.99 19.78 -5.25
N ARG A 124 7.11 18.88 -6.20
CA ARG A 124 6.15 18.64 -7.30
C ARG A 124 5.33 17.37 -7.09
N GLY A 125 5.04 17.04 -5.85
CA GLY A 125 4.42 15.79 -5.41
C GLY A 125 5.47 14.71 -5.16
N ALA A 126 5.02 13.57 -4.64
CA ALA A 126 5.83 12.38 -4.44
C ALA A 126 5.35 11.24 -5.34
N GLY A 127 6.25 10.34 -5.68
CA GLY A 127 5.91 9.07 -6.30
C GLY A 127 5.17 8.13 -5.35
N ILE A 128 5.20 6.83 -5.65
CA ILE A 128 4.47 5.84 -4.85
C ILE A 128 5.12 5.66 -3.49
N THR A 129 6.45 5.45 -3.44
CA THR A 129 7.18 5.26 -2.20
C THR A 129 8.38 6.18 -2.09
N SER A 130 8.77 6.43 -0.86
CA SER A 130 9.98 7.16 -0.50
C SER A 130 10.70 6.43 0.62
N THR A 131 11.96 6.76 0.86
CA THR A 131 12.75 6.17 1.94
C THR A 131 13.63 7.23 2.58
N SER A 132 14.26 6.93 3.71
CA SER A 132 15.12 7.87 4.41
C SER A 132 16.33 7.19 5.04
N PHE A 133 17.37 7.96 5.30
CA PHE A 133 18.56 7.52 5.98
C PHE A 133 19.13 8.65 6.85
N GLU A 134 19.41 8.36 8.13
CA GLU A 134 19.84 9.35 9.09
C GLU A 134 18.92 10.58 9.09
N HIS A 135 19.44 11.76 8.75
CA HIS A 135 18.68 13.01 8.65
C HIS A 135 18.28 13.37 7.21
N CYS A 136 18.29 12.42 6.31
CA CYS A 136 17.93 12.66 4.91
C CYS A 136 16.70 11.84 4.49
N ALA A 137 15.94 12.37 3.55
CA ALA A 137 14.85 11.66 2.89
C ALA A 137 15.02 11.67 1.37
N TYR A 138 14.55 10.62 0.71
CA TYR A 138 14.63 10.43 -0.73
C TYR A 138 13.21 10.23 -1.27
N MET A 139 12.69 11.24 -1.96
CA MET A 139 11.32 11.20 -2.50
C MET A 139 11.33 10.40 -3.80
N GLY A 140 10.56 9.33 -3.82
CA GLY A 140 10.40 8.48 -4.99
C GLY A 140 9.78 9.19 -6.18
N THR A 141 9.81 8.54 -7.34
CA THR A 141 9.33 9.12 -8.61
C THR A 141 8.25 8.27 -9.24
N PHE A 142 7.37 8.94 -9.99
CA PHE A 142 6.31 8.34 -10.78
C PHE A 142 6.43 8.75 -12.25
N PHE A 143 6.44 7.79 -13.16
CA PHE A 143 6.54 8.04 -14.60
C PHE A 143 5.17 8.48 -15.17
N PRO A 144 5.12 9.43 -16.09
CA PRO A 144 6.19 10.24 -16.68
C PRO A 144 6.41 11.59 -15.97
N GLY A 145 5.61 11.88 -14.93
CA GLY A 145 5.41 13.23 -14.41
C GLY A 145 6.69 13.92 -13.98
N ASN A 146 7.52 13.24 -13.18
CA ASN A 146 8.74 13.85 -12.63
C ASN A 146 9.75 14.30 -13.70
N MET A 147 9.80 13.65 -14.86
CA MET A 147 10.72 14.01 -15.96
C MET A 147 10.52 15.43 -16.49
N LEU A 148 9.34 16.03 -16.27
CA LEU A 148 8.97 17.35 -16.76
C LEU A 148 9.09 18.44 -15.69
N SER A 149 9.53 18.08 -14.48
CA SER A 149 9.68 19.04 -13.39
C SER A 149 11.00 19.81 -13.46
N GLU A 150 11.10 20.89 -12.69
CA GLU A 150 12.36 21.66 -12.52
C GLU A 150 13.44 20.84 -11.81
N HIS A 151 13.03 19.82 -11.04
CA HIS A 151 13.91 18.92 -10.30
C HIS A 151 13.58 17.47 -10.69
N PRO A 152 13.95 17.02 -11.91
CA PRO A 152 13.62 15.69 -12.39
C PRO A 152 14.42 14.62 -11.65
N GLY A 153 13.79 13.48 -11.34
CA GLY A 153 14.40 12.38 -10.62
C GLY A 153 14.05 12.37 -9.12
N VAL A 154 14.75 11.54 -8.38
CA VAL A 154 14.56 11.42 -6.93
C VAL A 154 15.11 12.66 -6.24
N GLN A 155 14.26 13.35 -5.50
CA GLN A 155 14.64 14.53 -4.71
C GLN A 155 15.21 14.09 -3.37
N VAL A 156 16.37 14.64 -3.02
CA VAL A 156 17.08 14.40 -1.77
C VAL A 156 16.83 15.56 -0.82
N LEU A 157 16.33 15.28 0.36
CA LEU A 157 16.01 16.29 1.37
C LEU A 157 16.93 16.15 2.58
N ASP A 158 17.44 17.28 3.06
CA ASP A 158 18.03 17.42 4.39
C ASP A 158 16.90 17.69 5.40
N VAL A 159 16.74 16.83 6.37
CA VAL A 159 15.72 16.86 7.43
C VAL A 159 16.39 17.06 8.81
N SER A 160 17.62 17.58 8.86
CA SER A 160 18.30 17.91 10.12
C SER A 160 17.53 18.92 10.97
N ASP A 161 16.73 19.78 10.34
CA ASP A 161 15.64 20.55 10.94
C ASP A 161 14.30 19.97 10.48
N PRO A 162 13.66 19.10 11.28
CA PRO A 162 12.40 18.46 10.90
C PRO A 162 11.25 19.44 10.60
N ALA A 163 11.31 20.66 11.15
CA ALA A 163 10.32 21.70 10.86
C ALA A 163 10.50 22.35 9.48
N ASN A 164 11.69 22.27 8.91
CA ASN A 164 12.06 22.92 7.66
C ASN A 164 12.89 22.02 6.74
N PRO A 165 12.38 20.89 6.24
CA PRO A 165 13.08 20.03 5.30
C PRO A 165 13.49 20.80 4.03
N ARG A 166 14.69 20.56 3.51
CA ARG A 166 15.24 21.32 2.38
C ARG A 166 15.80 20.39 1.29
N LEU A 167 15.52 20.72 0.04
CA LEU A 167 16.12 20.07 -1.11
C LEU A 167 17.62 20.33 -1.15
N THR A 168 18.44 19.27 -1.26
CA THR A 168 19.89 19.34 -1.35
C THR A 168 20.44 18.84 -2.67
N ALA A 169 19.79 17.82 -3.24
CA ALA A 169 20.21 17.23 -4.51
C ALA A 169 19.02 16.64 -5.27
N THR A 170 19.25 16.29 -6.51
CA THR A 170 18.34 15.53 -7.36
C THR A 170 19.10 14.42 -8.05
N LEU A 171 18.62 13.19 -7.96
CA LEU A 171 19.21 12.03 -8.62
C LEU A 171 18.45 11.80 -9.92
N ALA A 172 19.11 12.02 -11.06
CA ALA A 172 18.47 12.10 -12.37
C ALA A 172 18.97 11.04 -13.37
N GLU A 173 19.53 9.95 -12.86
CA GLU A 173 19.88 8.79 -13.69
C GLU A 173 18.60 8.12 -14.25
N PRO A 174 18.71 7.35 -15.34
CA PRO A 174 17.54 6.74 -15.98
C PRO A 174 16.62 5.96 -15.05
N ALA A 175 17.16 5.23 -14.05
CA ALA A 175 16.35 4.53 -13.07
C ALA A 175 15.50 5.49 -12.21
N MET A 176 16.07 6.62 -11.85
CA MET A 176 15.41 7.64 -11.01
C MET A 176 14.38 8.46 -11.80
N LEU A 177 14.65 8.71 -13.08
CA LEU A 177 13.74 9.44 -13.99
C LEU A 177 12.56 8.59 -14.46
N ALA A 178 12.81 7.29 -14.70
CA ALA A 178 11.81 6.39 -15.28
C ALA A 178 10.65 6.05 -14.35
N GLY A 179 10.74 6.44 -13.10
CA GLY A 179 9.78 6.11 -12.04
C GLY A 179 10.31 4.98 -11.17
N THR A 180 10.62 5.30 -9.93
CA THR A 180 11.12 4.32 -8.95
C THR A 180 9.99 3.47 -8.38
N TRP A 181 8.74 3.91 -8.53
CA TRP A 181 7.58 3.22 -7.96
C TRP A 181 7.85 2.81 -6.51
N GLU A 182 8.00 1.51 -6.25
CA GLU A 182 8.18 0.91 -4.91
C GLU A 182 9.58 0.32 -4.72
N THR A 183 10.50 0.60 -5.65
CA THR A 183 11.83 0.00 -5.65
C THR A 183 12.87 0.79 -4.87
N LEU A 184 12.58 2.05 -4.48
CA LEU A 184 13.56 2.91 -3.82
C LEU A 184 13.76 2.45 -2.37
N LYS A 185 14.93 1.88 -2.07
CA LYS A 185 15.24 1.28 -0.77
C LYS A 185 16.63 1.66 -0.28
N VAL A 186 16.78 1.76 1.03
CA VAL A 186 18.05 2.02 1.72
C VAL A 186 18.52 0.77 2.44
N ASN A 187 19.80 0.43 2.31
CA ASN A 187 20.48 -0.45 3.24
C ASN A 187 21.35 0.38 4.20
N THR A 188 20.92 0.47 5.44
CA THR A 188 21.54 1.33 6.45
C THR A 188 22.97 0.86 6.83
N ALA A 189 23.18 -0.45 6.95
CA ALA A 189 24.46 -1.02 7.35
C ALA A 189 25.58 -0.76 6.33
N ARG A 190 25.24 -0.79 5.04
CA ARG A 190 26.19 -0.55 3.94
C ARG A 190 26.12 0.86 3.39
N LYS A 191 25.21 1.69 3.91
CA LYS A 191 24.97 3.06 3.44
C LYS A 191 24.71 3.13 1.93
N LEU A 192 23.85 2.26 1.44
CA LEU A 192 23.46 2.19 0.04
C LEU A 192 22.02 2.63 -0.14
N LEU A 193 21.78 3.44 -1.17
CA LEU A 193 20.46 3.72 -1.73
C LEU A 193 20.38 3.03 -3.09
N VAL A 194 19.32 2.25 -3.31
CA VAL A 194 19.08 1.56 -4.58
C VAL A 194 17.67 1.85 -5.06
N GLY A 195 17.53 2.02 -6.35
CA GLY A 195 16.25 2.10 -7.02
C GLY A 195 16.35 1.52 -8.41
N THR A 196 15.27 0.92 -8.86
CA THR A 196 15.07 0.50 -10.24
C THR A 196 14.00 1.36 -10.88
N GLY A 197 14.12 1.58 -12.17
CA GLY A 197 13.13 2.33 -12.91
C GLY A 197 12.79 1.61 -14.21
N VAL A 198 11.49 1.56 -14.50
CA VAL A 198 10.99 0.96 -15.73
C VAL A 198 10.16 1.99 -16.49
N PRO A 199 10.64 2.48 -17.64
CA PRO A 199 9.79 3.29 -18.49
C PRO A 199 8.62 2.43 -18.97
N VAL A 200 7.41 2.87 -18.69
CA VAL A 200 6.19 2.18 -19.10
C VAL A 200 6.22 1.95 -20.64
N GLY A 201 6.08 0.70 -21.04
CA GLY A 201 6.01 0.29 -22.45
C GLY A 201 7.33 -0.11 -23.12
N ILE A 202 8.48 0.02 -22.46
CA ILE A 202 9.79 -0.34 -23.09
C ILE A 202 10.28 -1.71 -22.59
N GLY A 203 9.77 -2.22 -21.47
CA GLY A 203 10.08 -3.55 -20.96
C GLY A 203 11.54 -3.81 -20.58
N ALA A 204 12.31 -2.77 -20.35
CA ALA A 204 13.69 -2.82 -19.89
C ALA A 204 13.84 -1.95 -18.65
N GLY A 205 14.26 -2.56 -17.54
CA GLY A 205 14.52 -1.86 -16.30
C GLY A 205 15.96 -1.36 -16.20
N TYR A 206 16.14 -0.31 -15.42
CA TYR A 206 17.44 0.25 -15.05
C TYR A 206 17.61 0.16 -13.54
N LEU A 207 18.84 0.02 -13.08
CA LEU A 207 19.17 0.01 -11.66
C LEU A 207 20.26 1.05 -11.38
N SER A 208 20.04 1.89 -10.38
CA SER A 208 21.05 2.81 -9.87
C SER A 208 21.35 2.51 -8.41
N VAL A 209 22.64 2.50 -8.08
CA VAL A 209 23.18 2.24 -6.74
C VAL A 209 23.99 3.44 -6.30
N TYR A 210 23.67 4.01 -5.16
CA TYR A 210 24.34 5.16 -4.60
C TYR A 210 24.98 4.84 -3.25
N ASP A 211 26.15 5.42 -3.02
CA ASP A 211 26.74 5.60 -1.71
C ASP A 211 26.09 6.82 -1.04
N ILE A 212 25.49 6.61 0.12
CA ILE A 212 24.84 7.63 0.92
C ILE A 212 25.56 7.90 2.24
N SER A 213 26.88 7.70 2.26
CA SER A 213 27.70 8.07 3.44
C SER A 213 27.62 9.57 3.74
N ASP A 214 27.47 10.41 2.72
CA ASP A 214 26.92 11.76 2.79
C ASP A 214 25.49 11.69 2.27
N CYS A 215 24.54 11.59 3.19
CA CYS A 215 23.15 11.32 2.82
C CYS A 215 22.51 12.47 2.06
N ALA A 216 23.00 13.70 2.22
CA ALA A 216 22.51 14.88 1.52
C ALA A 216 23.04 15.01 0.07
N HIS A 217 24.14 14.30 -0.26
CA HIS A 217 24.77 14.31 -1.58
C HIS A 217 25.12 12.88 -2.02
N PRO A 218 24.16 12.02 -2.32
CA PRO A 218 24.38 10.65 -2.76
C PRO A 218 25.30 10.57 -3.97
N ARG A 219 26.23 9.62 -3.95
CA ARG A 219 27.20 9.42 -5.04
C ARG A 219 26.90 8.13 -5.80
N LEU A 220 26.61 8.24 -7.09
CA LEU A 220 26.39 7.08 -7.97
C LEU A 220 27.62 6.16 -7.98
N LEU A 221 27.40 4.86 -7.74
CA LEU A 221 28.45 3.83 -7.72
C LEU A 221 28.57 3.05 -9.03
N ASN A 222 27.49 2.88 -9.78
CA ASN A 222 27.44 2.15 -11.04
C ASN A 222 27.23 3.10 -12.23
N PRO A 223 28.25 3.89 -12.62
CA PRO A 223 28.15 4.85 -13.72
C PRO A 223 27.95 4.14 -15.06
N GLY A 224 27.49 4.89 -16.04
CA GLY A 224 27.20 4.41 -17.39
C GLY A 224 25.97 5.14 -17.92
N THR A 225 25.06 4.48 -18.59
CA THR A 225 23.76 5.03 -18.97
C THR A 225 22.76 5.00 -17.81
N GLY A 226 23.24 5.28 -16.60
CA GLY A 226 22.46 5.27 -15.35
C GLY A 226 22.22 3.90 -14.77
N SER A 227 22.69 2.87 -15.44
CA SER A 227 22.74 1.50 -14.96
C SER A 227 23.45 0.64 -15.99
N ASN A 228 24.41 -0.13 -15.56
CA ASN A 228 25.03 -1.16 -16.38
C ASN A 228 24.24 -2.49 -16.32
N LEU A 229 23.06 -2.46 -15.73
CA LEU A 229 22.17 -3.61 -15.61
C LEU A 229 20.88 -3.37 -16.38
N LEU A 230 20.79 -4.00 -17.53
CA LEU A 230 19.57 -4.06 -18.33
C LEU A 230 18.78 -5.29 -17.91
N MET A 231 17.59 -5.09 -17.39
CA MET A 231 16.67 -6.18 -17.04
C MET A 231 16.05 -6.73 -18.32
N PRO A 232 16.07 -8.07 -18.55
CA PRO A 232 15.51 -8.65 -19.77
C PRO A 232 14.00 -8.47 -19.86
N LEU A 233 13.50 -8.29 -21.08
CA LEU A 233 12.06 -8.30 -21.40
C LEU A 233 11.42 -9.67 -21.08
N PRO A 234 10.18 -9.75 -20.60
CA PRO A 234 9.21 -8.67 -20.35
C PRO A 234 9.22 -8.17 -18.89
N ILE A 235 10.36 -8.17 -18.24
CA ILE A 235 10.46 -7.87 -16.82
C ILE A 235 10.23 -6.37 -16.58
N THR A 236 9.14 -6.06 -15.94
CA THR A 236 8.95 -4.78 -15.26
C THR A 236 9.39 -4.98 -13.82
N THR A 237 10.19 -4.07 -13.27
CA THR A 237 10.44 -4.05 -11.84
C THR A 237 9.37 -3.20 -11.17
N HIS A 238 8.75 -3.71 -10.13
CA HIS A 238 7.68 -3.04 -9.41
C HIS A 238 8.11 -2.68 -8.00
N GLU A 239 8.51 -3.68 -7.20
CA GLU A 239 9.05 -3.47 -5.87
C GLU A 239 10.46 -4.03 -5.75
N GLY A 240 11.21 -3.50 -4.78
CA GLY A 240 12.54 -4.00 -4.43
C GLY A 240 12.73 -4.17 -2.93
N GLY A 241 13.74 -4.96 -2.54
CA GLY A 241 14.12 -5.17 -1.16
C GLY A 241 15.54 -5.70 -1.02
N PHE A 242 16.20 -5.35 0.07
CA PHE A 242 17.53 -5.86 0.38
C PHE A 242 17.47 -7.16 1.18
N SER A 243 18.43 -8.06 0.94
CA SER A 243 18.79 -9.03 1.98
C SER A 243 19.37 -8.30 3.22
N PRO A 244 19.22 -8.85 4.43
CA PRO A 244 19.69 -8.16 5.64
C PRO A 244 21.18 -7.81 5.64
N ASP A 245 22.02 -8.60 4.95
CA ASP A 245 23.44 -8.34 4.76
C ASP A 245 23.74 -7.27 3.68
N GLY A 246 22.71 -6.78 2.98
CA GLY A 246 22.80 -5.78 1.93
C GLY A 246 23.55 -6.25 0.67
N ARG A 247 23.85 -7.53 0.55
CA ARG A 247 24.61 -8.07 -0.59
C ARG A 247 23.74 -8.50 -1.75
N THR A 248 22.46 -8.72 -1.52
CA THR A 248 21.47 -9.02 -2.55
C THR A 248 20.40 -7.93 -2.54
N TYR A 249 20.07 -7.41 -3.70
CA TYR A 249 18.87 -6.64 -3.93
C TYR A 249 17.91 -7.48 -4.76
N TRP A 250 16.70 -7.67 -4.22
CA TRP A 250 15.63 -8.38 -4.88
C TRP A 250 14.76 -7.39 -5.64
N ALA A 251 14.37 -7.74 -6.86
CA ALA A 251 13.48 -6.93 -7.69
C ALA A 251 12.33 -7.81 -8.21
N SER A 252 11.12 -7.46 -7.83
CA SER A 252 9.91 -8.13 -8.29
C SER A 252 9.41 -7.50 -9.58
N GLY A 253 8.90 -8.32 -10.49
CA GLY A 253 8.29 -7.86 -11.73
C GLY A 253 6.81 -8.24 -11.73
N LEU A 254 5.92 -7.26 -11.69
CA LEU A 254 4.49 -7.39 -11.43
C LEU A 254 3.83 -8.57 -12.17
N VAL A 255 3.68 -8.49 -13.48
CA VAL A 255 3.08 -9.54 -14.33
C VAL A 255 3.90 -9.68 -15.62
N PRO A 256 4.32 -10.89 -16.00
CA PRO A 256 4.28 -12.14 -15.22
C PRO A 256 5.17 -12.07 -13.99
N GLY A 257 4.92 -12.95 -13.00
CA GLY A 257 5.57 -12.94 -11.70
C GLY A 257 7.07 -13.28 -11.73
N PHE A 258 7.88 -12.48 -12.42
CA PHE A 258 9.34 -12.59 -12.39
C PHE A 258 9.91 -12.00 -11.11
N LEU A 259 10.96 -12.66 -10.63
CA LEU A 259 11.78 -12.18 -9.53
C LEU A 259 13.25 -12.26 -9.94
N SER A 260 14.00 -11.24 -9.60
CA SER A 260 15.44 -11.17 -9.89
C SER A 260 16.23 -10.96 -8.61
N ALA A 261 17.33 -11.71 -8.45
CA ALA A 261 18.34 -11.48 -7.42
C ALA A 261 19.54 -10.76 -8.05
N ILE A 262 19.84 -9.59 -7.53
CA ILE A 262 20.92 -8.73 -8.00
C ILE A 262 22.03 -8.72 -6.94
N ASP A 263 23.20 -9.21 -7.30
CA ASP A 263 24.39 -9.19 -6.43
C ASP A 263 24.98 -7.79 -6.35
N LEU A 264 24.98 -7.25 -5.14
CA LEU A 264 25.56 -5.98 -4.76
C LEU A 264 26.79 -6.15 -3.85
N THR A 265 27.43 -7.34 -3.85
CA THR A 265 28.69 -7.55 -3.12
C THR A 265 29.72 -6.48 -3.51
N ASP A 266 29.84 -6.21 -4.81
CA ASP A 266 30.47 -5.01 -5.36
C ASP A 266 29.38 -4.09 -5.92
N PRO A 267 29.00 -3.03 -5.19
CA PRO A 267 27.91 -2.16 -5.61
C PRO A 267 28.23 -1.30 -6.86
N ALA A 268 29.50 -1.21 -7.24
CA ALA A 268 29.89 -0.55 -8.47
C ALA A 268 29.69 -1.43 -9.72
N ASN A 269 29.60 -2.75 -9.54
CA ASN A 269 29.42 -3.74 -10.60
C ASN A 269 28.27 -4.72 -10.28
N PRO A 270 27.02 -4.24 -10.20
CA PRO A 270 25.87 -5.08 -9.91
C PRO A 270 25.67 -6.15 -10.99
N ARG A 271 25.23 -7.35 -10.59
CA ARG A 271 25.01 -8.48 -11.50
C ARG A 271 23.74 -9.23 -11.12
N VAL A 272 22.95 -9.63 -12.12
CA VAL A 272 21.88 -10.61 -11.90
C VAL A 272 22.52 -11.97 -11.67
N ILE A 273 22.27 -12.57 -10.52
CA ILE A 273 22.80 -13.90 -10.13
C ILE A 273 21.74 -14.98 -10.17
N TRP A 274 20.48 -14.62 -10.19
CA TRP A 274 19.36 -15.52 -10.34
C TRP A 274 18.14 -14.78 -10.86
N GLN A 275 17.34 -15.45 -11.68
CA GLN A 275 16.02 -15.02 -12.10
C GLN A 275 15.08 -16.21 -12.20
N GLY A 276 13.82 -16.02 -11.86
CA GLY A 276 12.81 -17.06 -11.96
C GLY A 276 11.39 -16.52 -11.94
N LEU A 277 10.46 -17.35 -12.40
CA LEU A 277 9.02 -17.12 -12.24
C LEU A 277 8.59 -17.65 -10.88
N THR A 278 7.90 -16.80 -10.12
CA THR A 278 7.34 -17.16 -8.81
C THR A 278 5.84 -17.46 -8.88
N GLY A 279 5.22 -17.14 -10.01
CA GLY A 279 3.79 -17.34 -10.25
C GLY A 279 3.29 -16.44 -11.37
N ILE A 280 2.01 -16.11 -11.35
CA ILE A 280 1.37 -15.21 -12.31
C ILE A 280 1.78 -13.75 -12.02
N GLU A 281 1.91 -13.43 -10.73
CA GLU A 281 2.24 -12.10 -10.22
C GLU A 281 3.36 -12.22 -9.18
N ALA A 282 4.24 -11.23 -9.13
CA ALA A 282 5.17 -10.96 -8.05
C ALA A 282 5.07 -9.47 -7.76
N HIS A 283 4.09 -9.09 -6.94
CA HIS A 283 3.76 -7.68 -6.68
C HIS A 283 4.86 -7.06 -5.83
N GLY A 284 4.94 -7.46 -4.59
CA GLY A 284 5.97 -7.03 -3.67
C GLY A 284 6.59 -8.18 -2.88
N LEU A 285 7.43 -7.85 -1.93
CA LEU A 285 8.19 -8.85 -1.20
C LEU A 285 8.53 -8.42 0.24
N GLY A 286 8.73 -9.44 1.10
CA GLY A 286 9.41 -9.31 2.39
C GLY A 286 10.58 -10.27 2.45
N VAL A 287 11.65 -9.89 3.13
CA VAL A 287 12.85 -10.72 3.32
C VAL A 287 12.95 -11.12 4.78
N SER A 288 13.12 -12.41 5.08
CA SER A 288 13.31 -12.86 6.47
C SER A 288 14.56 -12.26 7.11
N PRO A 289 14.59 -12.11 8.46
CA PRO A 289 15.74 -11.54 9.16
C PRO A 289 17.08 -12.26 8.94
N ASP A 290 17.03 -13.56 8.59
CA ASP A 290 18.22 -14.35 8.24
C ASP A 290 18.56 -14.32 6.74
N GLY A 291 17.72 -13.68 5.92
CA GLY A 291 17.88 -13.56 4.47
C GLY A 291 17.59 -14.82 3.67
N ASN A 292 17.12 -15.90 4.32
CA ASN A 292 16.95 -17.20 3.67
C ASN A 292 15.55 -17.44 3.12
N ARG A 293 14.58 -16.60 3.47
CA ARG A 293 13.19 -16.66 2.97
C ARG A 293 12.82 -15.37 2.27
N LEU A 294 12.04 -15.52 1.20
CA LEU A 294 11.28 -14.43 0.60
C LEU A 294 9.80 -14.75 0.69
N TYR A 295 9.05 -13.73 1.04
CA TYR A 295 7.60 -13.74 1.08
C TYR A 295 7.11 -12.89 -0.09
N ILE A 296 6.75 -13.54 -1.19
CA ILE A 296 6.35 -12.85 -2.43
C ILE A 296 4.85 -12.64 -2.41
N SER A 297 4.46 -11.39 -2.30
CA SER A 297 3.06 -10.95 -2.35
C SER A 297 2.51 -11.07 -3.77
N ALA A 298 1.31 -11.61 -3.91
CA ALA A 298 0.69 -11.81 -5.22
C ALA A 298 -0.82 -12.03 -5.09
N LEU A 299 -1.59 -11.49 -6.04
CA LEU A 299 -3.03 -11.67 -6.14
C LEU A 299 -3.77 -11.28 -4.84
N GLY A 300 -4.23 -12.23 -4.07
CA GLY A 300 -4.74 -12.09 -2.71
C GLY A 300 -4.07 -13.12 -1.83
N GLY A 301 -2.79 -12.90 -1.51
CA GLY A 301 -1.99 -13.82 -0.74
C GLY A 301 -0.49 -13.65 -0.93
N PHE A 302 0.27 -14.64 -0.51
CA PHE A 302 1.72 -14.68 -0.73
C PHE A 302 2.24 -16.11 -0.86
N THR A 303 3.46 -16.20 -1.37
CA THR A 303 4.22 -17.46 -1.51
C THR A 303 5.52 -17.34 -0.73
N VAL A 304 5.91 -18.42 -0.02
CA VAL A 304 7.18 -18.52 0.70
C VAL A 304 8.19 -19.23 -0.20
N LEU A 305 9.34 -18.58 -0.43
CA LEU A 305 10.47 -19.13 -1.20
C LEU A 305 11.68 -19.37 -0.30
N ASP A 306 12.37 -20.49 -0.50
CA ASP A 306 13.72 -20.68 0.06
C ASP A 306 14.76 -20.10 -0.90
N VAL A 307 15.40 -19.03 -0.47
CA VAL A 307 16.43 -18.33 -1.24
C VAL A 307 17.84 -18.50 -0.68
N SER A 308 18.01 -19.43 0.25
CA SER A 308 19.28 -19.68 0.92
C SER A 308 20.43 -19.99 -0.03
N ALA A 309 20.15 -20.74 -1.13
CA ALA A 309 21.14 -21.05 -2.16
C ALA A 309 21.63 -19.78 -2.90
N VAL A 310 20.73 -18.82 -3.14
CA VAL A 310 21.10 -17.51 -3.72
C VAL A 310 21.95 -16.71 -2.74
N GLN A 311 21.57 -16.68 -1.47
CA GLN A 311 22.31 -15.95 -0.42
C GLN A 311 23.72 -16.52 -0.22
N ARG A 312 23.89 -17.84 -0.32
CA ARG A 312 25.22 -18.47 -0.28
C ARG A 312 26.05 -18.27 -1.56
N ARG A 313 25.45 -17.72 -2.62
CA ARG A 313 26.10 -17.61 -3.95
C ARG A 313 26.40 -18.97 -4.57
N ASP A 314 25.55 -19.99 -4.33
CA ASP A 314 25.72 -21.30 -4.92
C ASP A 314 25.71 -21.21 -6.46
N PRO A 315 26.53 -21.98 -7.17
CA PRO A 315 26.45 -22.07 -8.63
C PRO A 315 25.10 -22.68 -9.05
N ASN A 316 24.35 -21.98 -9.94
CA ASN A 316 23.01 -22.40 -10.39
C ASN A 316 22.04 -22.64 -9.21
N PRO A 317 21.75 -21.64 -8.38
CA PRO A 317 20.96 -21.79 -7.19
C PRO A 317 19.53 -22.23 -7.53
N HIS A 318 19.05 -23.22 -6.78
CA HIS A 318 17.65 -23.65 -6.83
C HIS A 318 16.85 -22.89 -5.78
N VAL A 319 15.69 -22.38 -6.16
CA VAL A 319 14.78 -21.60 -5.29
C VAL A 319 13.44 -22.34 -5.21
N PRO A 320 13.27 -23.23 -4.23
CA PRO A 320 12.02 -23.96 -4.07
C PRO A 320 10.90 -23.08 -3.46
N HIS A 321 9.67 -23.36 -3.87
CA HIS A 321 8.48 -22.89 -3.18
C HIS A 321 8.25 -23.80 -1.97
N LEU A 322 8.11 -23.20 -0.77
CA LEU A 322 7.89 -23.93 0.47
C LEU A 322 6.40 -24.01 0.82
N GLY A 323 5.69 -22.88 0.74
CA GLY A 323 4.28 -22.79 1.05
C GLY A 323 3.65 -21.55 0.46
N ARG A 324 2.35 -21.44 0.66
CA ARG A 324 1.56 -20.29 0.21
C ARG A 324 0.28 -20.19 1.01
N THR A 325 -0.26 -18.98 1.11
CA THR A 325 -1.63 -18.77 1.60
C THR A 325 -2.33 -17.76 0.72
N PHE A 326 -3.66 -17.90 0.58
CA PHE A 326 -4.51 -17.02 -0.20
C PHE A 326 -5.77 -16.69 0.58
N TRP A 327 -6.35 -15.55 0.27
CA TRP A 327 -7.61 -15.06 0.84
C TRP A 327 -8.49 -14.41 -0.22
N THR A 328 -9.74 -14.11 0.17
CA THR A 328 -10.73 -13.50 -0.72
C THR A 328 -11.17 -12.11 -0.28
N ASP A 329 -10.77 -11.66 0.88
CA ASP A 329 -11.15 -10.36 1.42
C ASP A 329 -10.18 -9.22 1.08
N GLY A 330 -9.31 -9.45 0.14
CA GLY A 330 -8.38 -8.48 -0.43
C GLY A 330 -7.72 -9.05 -1.67
N TRP A 331 -7.11 -8.21 -2.46
CA TRP A 331 -6.34 -8.57 -3.64
C TRP A 331 -5.25 -7.54 -3.90
N ALA A 332 -4.39 -7.79 -4.89
CA ALA A 332 -3.18 -7.00 -5.10
C ALA A 332 -2.39 -6.88 -3.78
N THR A 333 -2.15 -8.03 -3.13
CA THR A 333 -1.31 -8.05 -1.92
C THR A 333 0.04 -7.46 -2.26
N GLN A 334 0.39 -6.35 -1.57
CA GLN A 334 1.45 -5.47 -2.01
C GLN A 334 2.77 -5.77 -1.31
N HIS A 335 2.79 -5.81 -0.01
CA HIS A 335 4.03 -5.84 0.76
C HIS A 335 3.92 -6.75 1.97
N SER A 336 5.05 -7.30 2.41
CA SER A 336 5.15 -8.14 3.60
C SER A 336 6.24 -7.61 4.54
N VAL A 337 5.88 -7.36 5.80
CA VAL A 337 6.78 -6.87 6.85
C VAL A 337 7.06 -7.99 7.83
N PRO A 338 8.25 -8.62 7.79
CA PRO A 338 8.64 -9.65 8.75
C PRO A 338 8.83 -9.08 10.17
N VAL A 339 8.22 -9.73 11.15
CA VAL A 339 8.35 -9.42 12.57
C VAL A 339 8.41 -10.71 13.39
N THR A 340 8.75 -10.60 14.68
CA THR A 340 8.63 -11.73 15.61
C THR A 340 7.80 -11.33 16.83
N TYR A 341 7.01 -12.27 17.34
CA TYR A 341 6.37 -12.18 18.66
C TYR A 341 6.89 -13.33 19.52
N ASP A 342 7.58 -12.99 20.61
CA ASP A 342 8.23 -13.97 21.49
C ASP A 342 9.12 -14.99 20.74
N GLY A 343 9.77 -14.51 19.68
CA GLY A 343 10.64 -15.31 18.82
C GLY A 343 9.90 -16.13 17.75
N VAL A 344 8.57 -16.08 17.70
CA VAL A 344 7.77 -16.73 16.65
C VAL A 344 7.68 -15.79 15.43
N PRO A 345 8.08 -16.22 14.23
CA PRO A 345 8.05 -15.39 13.03
C PRO A 345 6.63 -15.14 12.54
N HIS A 346 6.36 -13.88 12.24
CA HIS A 346 5.10 -13.40 11.68
C HIS A 346 5.35 -12.43 10.53
N LEU A 347 4.30 -12.17 9.77
CA LEU A 347 4.28 -11.15 8.72
C LEU A 347 3.07 -10.23 8.92
N PHE A 348 3.27 -8.92 8.78
CA PHE A 348 2.17 -8.04 8.40
C PHE A 348 2.16 -7.95 6.88
N THR A 349 1.04 -8.28 6.26
CA THR A 349 0.85 -8.16 4.80
C THR A 349 -0.28 -7.19 4.51
N VAL A 350 -0.11 -6.39 3.46
CA VAL A 350 -1.06 -5.35 3.06
C VAL A 350 -1.74 -5.72 1.75
N ASP A 351 -3.01 -5.37 1.61
CA ASP A 351 -3.77 -5.50 0.37
C ASP A 351 -4.11 -4.12 -0.21
N GLU A 352 -3.76 -3.91 -1.45
CA GLU A 352 -3.96 -2.68 -2.20
C GLU A 352 -5.34 -2.61 -2.87
N GLY A 353 -6.18 -3.60 -2.65
CA GLY A 353 -7.49 -3.67 -3.25
C GLY A 353 -8.48 -4.57 -2.51
N GLY A 354 -9.73 -4.56 -2.98
CA GLY A 354 -10.84 -5.29 -2.40
C GLY A 354 -11.34 -4.66 -1.11
N SER A 355 -11.55 -5.43 -0.07
CA SER A 355 -11.88 -4.92 1.26
C SER A 355 -10.65 -4.45 2.03
N GLY A 356 -9.47 -4.48 1.40
CA GLY A 356 -8.21 -3.91 1.89
C GLY A 356 -7.81 -4.36 3.29
N GLY A 357 -6.88 -3.59 3.85
CA GLY A 357 -6.45 -3.81 5.22
C GLY A 357 -5.15 -4.58 5.34
N VAL A 358 -4.78 -4.91 6.57
CA VAL A 358 -3.54 -5.60 6.90
C VAL A 358 -3.87 -6.93 7.54
N LYS A 359 -3.11 -7.96 7.23
CA LYS A 359 -3.21 -9.27 7.87
C LYS A 359 -1.94 -9.55 8.65
N LEU A 360 -2.08 -10.05 9.87
CA LEU A 360 -0.99 -10.64 10.64
C LEU A 360 -1.01 -12.15 10.40
N ILE A 361 0.12 -12.71 10.01
CA ILE A 361 0.23 -14.09 9.56
C ILE A 361 1.38 -14.77 10.31
N ASP A 362 1.08 -15.88 10.97
CA ASP A 362 2.08 -16.78 11.57
C ASP A 362 2.76 -17.56 10.43
N VAL A 363 4.07 -17.42 10.31
CA VAL A 363 4.92 -18.10 9.32
C VAL A 363 5.96 -19.01 10.00
N SER A 364 5.67 -19.50 11.20
CA SER A 364 6.53 -20.45 11.91
C SER A 364 6.65 -21.79 11.18
N ASP A 365 5.64 -22.15 10.40
CA ASP A 365 5.69 -23.24 9.44
C ASP A 365 5.63 -22.67 8.02
N ASP A 366 6.77 -22.66 7.34
CA ASP A 366 6.88 -22.17 5.95
C ASP A 366 5.91 -22.87 4.99
N SER A 367 5.50 -24.11 5.28
CA SER A 367 4.61 -24.91 4.43
C SER A 367 3.12 -24.63 4.66
N ALA A 368 2.77 -24.05 5.80
CA ALA A 368 1.39 -23.81 6.24
C ALA A 368 1.22 -22.46 6.95
N PRO A 369 1.47 -21.32 6.30
CA PRO A 369 1.25 -20.00 6.88
C PRO A 369 -0.21 -19.80 7.27
N ARG A 370 -0.49 -19.13 8.42
CA ARG A 370 -1.85 -18.96 8.96
C ARG A 370 -2.13 -17.50 9.31
N ILE A 371 -3.28 -16.98 8.89
CA ILE A 371 -3.76 -15.65 9.30
C ILE A 371 -4.16 -15.72 10.79
N THR A 372 -3.58 -14.87 11.62
CA THR A 372 -3.86 -14.80 13.07
C THR A 372 -4.68 -13.56 13.45
N ALA A 373 -4.55 -12.46 12.67
CA ALA A 373 -5.36 -11.27 12.87
C ALA A 373 -5.59 -10.52 11.55
N LYS A 374 -6.65 -9.70 11.52
CA LYS A 374 -6.97 -8.80 10.41
C LYS A 374 -7.16 -7.39 10.95
N ILE A 375 -6.46 -6.43 10.39
CA ILE A 375 -6.56 -5.01 10.72
C ILE A 375 -7.33 -4.34 9.60
N LYS A 376 -8.55 -3.90 9.89
CA LYS A 376 -9.42 -3.18 8.96
C LYS A 376 -9.96 -1.92 9.62
N LEU A 377 -10.15 -0.89 8.82
CA LEU A 377 -10.94 0.27 9.20
C LEU A 377 -12.42 0.02 8.87
N GLU A 378 -13.34 0.77 9.46
CA GLU A 378 -14.76 0.61 9.14
C GLU A 378 -15.07 0.78 7.66
N ILE A 379 -14.38 1.71 6.98
CA ILE A 379 -14.53 1.95 5.54
C ILE A 379 -14.17 0.71 4.70
N ASN A 380 -13.30 -0.18 5.22
CA ASN A 380 -12.88 -1.40 4.54
C ASN A 380 -13.85 -2.57 4.73
N LEU A 381 -14.86 -2.43 5.58
CA LEU A 381 -15.80 -3.52 5.83
C LEU A 381 -16.71 -3.72 4.62
N PRO A 382 -17.05 -4.98 4.30
CA PRO A 382 -17.94 -5.29 3.17
C PRO A 382 -19.29 -4.55 3.19
N ASP A 383 -19.79 -4.27 4.40
CA ASP A 383 -21.09 -3.59 4.60
C ASP A 383 -21.01 -2.07 4.32
N ASN A 384 -19.79 -1.51 4.19
CA ASN A 384 -19.55 -0.07 4.00
C ASN A 384 -18.96 0.25 2.60
N ILE A 385 -18.91 -0.71 1.69
CA ILE A 385 -18.25 -0.56 0.40
C ILE A 385 -18.88 0.54 -0.46
N ASP A 386 -20.21 0.73 -0.36
CA ASP A 386 -20.92 1.77 -1.08
C ASP A 386 -20.48 3.18 -0.63
N ALA A 387 -20.16 3.35 0.65
CA ALA A 387 -19.61 4.60 1.18
C ALA A 387 -18.20 4.84 0.59
N GLY A 388 -17.34 3.84 0.57
CA GLY A 388 -16.01 3.92 -0.03
C GLY A 388 -16.05 4.26 -1.51
N ILE A 389 -16.92 3.61 -2.30
CA ILE A 389 -17.12 3.91 -3.72
C ILE A 389 -17.65 5.34 -3.91
N GLY A 390 -18.57 5.77 -3.06
CA GLY A 390 -19.19 7.09 -3.14
C GLY A 390 -18.26 8.24 -2.74
N SER A 391 -17.22 7.96 -1.97
CA SER A 391 -16.29 8.95 -1.43
C SER A 391 -14.87 8.88 -2.01
N SER A 392 -14.56 7.90 -2.84
CA SER A 392 -13.26 7.78 -3.47
C SER A 392 -13.24 8.21 -4.94
N MET A 393 -12.07 8.57 -5.43
CA MET A 393 -11.87 8.85 -6.83
C MET A 393 -11.89 7.55 -7.64
N GLY A 394 -12.82 7.42 -8.59
CA GLY A 394 -12.86 6.32 -9.55
C GLY A 394 -13.29 4.96 -9.02
N GLY A 395 -13.79 4.88 -7.81
CA GLY A 395 -14.44 3.70 -7.20
C GLY A 395 -13.71 2.39 -7.40
N SER A 396 -13.01 1.88 -6.44
CA SER A 396 -12.53 0.52 -6.26
C SER A 396 -11.04 0.21 -6.42
N ALA A 397 -10.24 1.00 -7.08
CA ALA A 397 -8.78 0.84 -7.05
C ALA A 397 -8.16 2.12 -6.52
N PHE A 398 -7.22 2.01 -5.58
CA PHE A 398 -6.61 3.15 -4.90
C PHE A 398 -7.64 4.07 -4.22
N SER A 399 -8.53 3.49 -3.44
CA SER A 399 -9.49 4.24 -2.64
C SER A 399 -9.07 4.30 -1.17
N TYR A 400 -9.53 3.35 -0.36
CA TYR A 400 -9.30 3.30 1.08
C TYR A 400 -8.54 2.05 1.52
N GLU A 401 -7.76 1.46 0.65
CA GLU A 401 -6.96 0.28 0.92
C GLU A 401 -5.66 0.66 1.67
N SER A 402 -5.07 -0.32 2.35
CA SER A 402 -3.70 -0.20 2.87
C SER A 402 -2.70 -0.39 1.73
N HIS A 403 -1.52 0.24 1.84
CA HIS A 403 -0.50 0.10 0.79
C HIS A 403 0.84 -0.34 1.36
N TYR A 404 1.39 0.38 2.32
CA TYR A 404 2.64 0.01 3.00
C TYR A 404 2.53 0.18 4.49
N CYS A 405 3.13 -0.75 5.23
CA CYS A 405 3.30 -0.63 6.67
C CYS A 405 4.76 -0.76 7.09
N THR A 406 5.09 -0.20 8.25
CA THR A 406 6.36 -0.40 8.94
C THR A 406 6.11 -0.62 10.42
N ALA A 407 6.75 -1.61 10.99
CA ALA A 407 6.77 -1.81 12.43
C ALA A 407 7.81 -0.88 13.09
N ASP A 408 7.57 -0.44 14.30
CA ASP A 408 8.51 0.40 15.06
C ASP A 408 9.80 -0.37 15.41
N ARG A 409 9.76 -1.68 15.42
CA ARG A 409 10.88 -2.61 15.56
C ARG A 409 10.50 -4.00 15.04
N PRO A 410 11.47 -4.82 14.59
CA PRO A 410 11.16 -6.14 14.06
C PRO A 410 10.79 -7.16 15.15
N ASP A 411 11.37 -7.05 16.35
CA ASP A 411 11.15 -8.00 17.45
C ASP A 411 10.16 -7.43 18.46
N ASN A 412 9.06 -8.14 18.69
CA ASN A 412 7.98 -7.72 19.58
C ASN A 412 7.55 -6.28 19.29
N PRO A 413 7.04 -5.97 18.11
CA PRO A 413 6.66 -4.62 17.71
C PRO A 413 5.61 -4.05 18.66
N THR A 414 5.75 -2.75 18.97
CA THR A 414 4.76 -2.07 19.80
C THR A 414 3.78 -1.25 18.99
N ALA A 415 4.21 -0.79 17.81
CA ALA A 415 3.36 -0.04 16.91
C ALA A 415 3.62 -0.42 15.45
N LEU A 416 2.55 -0.34 14.65
CA LEU A 416 2.57 -0.50 13.21
C LEU A 416 2.03 0.78 12.59
N ALA A 417 2.84 1.45 11.76
CA ALA A 417 2.41 2.61 11.00
C ALA A 417 2.19 2.22 9.54
N CYS A 418 1.08 2.65 8.95
CA CYS A 418 0.70 2.29 7.59
C CYS A 418 0.27 3.51 6.77
N GLY A 419 0.70 3.56 5.52
CA GLY A 419 0.05 4.34 4.49
C GLY A 419 -1.25 3.64 4.09
N TRP A 420 -2.37 4.37 4.15
CA TRP A 420 -3.70 3.83 3.90
C TRP A 420 -4.45 4.65 2.86
N ILE A 421 -3.87 4.73 1.72
CA ILE A 421 -4.23 5.52 0.52
C ILE A 421 -5.05 6.78 0.87
N SER A 422 -6.35 6.83 0.59
CA SER A 422 -7.20 7.99 0.88
C SER A 422 -7.56 8.17 2.36
N SER A 423 -7.25 7.18 3.22
CA SER A 423 -7.41 7.31 4.67
C SER A 423 -6.20 7.94 5.36
N GLY A 424 -5.12 8.26 4.61
CA GLY A 424 -3.91 8.88 5.16
C GLY A 424 -2.98 7.90 5.87
N ILE A 425 -2.29 8.39 6.89
CA ILE A 425 -1.36 7.59 7.70
C ILE A 425 -2.09 7.10 8.95
N ARG A 426 -2.00 5.80 9.22
CA ARG A 426 -2.65 5.11 10.34
C ARG A 426 -1.62 4.46 11.23
N VAL A 427 -1.80 4.53 12.54
CA VAL A 427 -0.91 3.89 13.52
C VAL A 427 -1.72 3.03 14.46
N PHE A 428 -1.25 1.80 14.63
CA PHE A 428 -1.91 0.78 15.44
C PHE A 428 -0.99 0.33 16.57
N ASP A 429 -1.56 0.13 17.76
CA ASP A 429 -0.93 -0.63 18.84
C ASP A 429 -1.03 -2.12 18.47
N VAL A 430 0.13 -2.76 18.35
CA VAL A 430 0.24 -4.16 17.94
C VAL A 430 0.96 -5.03 18.97
N ARG A 431 1.11 -4.54 20.22
CA ARG A 431 1.79 -5.27 21.30
C ARG A 431 1.14 -6.61 21.60
N ASP A 432 -0.18 -6.64 21.52
CA ASP A 432 -0.98 -7.86 21.66
C ASP A 432 -1.64 -8.18 20.32
N PRO A 433 -1.18 -9.22 19.61
CA PRO A 433 -1.80 -9.66 18.36
C PRO A 433 -3.31 -9.99 18.47
N GLY A 434 -3.80 -10.28 19.67
CA GLY A 434 -5.21 -10.57 19.96
C GLY A 434 -6.06 -9.32 20.25
N ASP A 435 -5.46 -8.15 20.45
CA ASP A 435 -6.14 -6.89 20.80
C ASP A 435 -5.52 -5.69 20.08
N ILE A 436 -5.46 -5.75 18.75
CA ILE A 436 -4.93 -4.67 17.92
C ILE A 436 -5.95 -3.53 17.86
N ARG A 437 -5.47 -2.27 18.06
CA ARG A 437 -6.31 -1.07 18.02
C ARG A 437 -5.60 0.10 17.34
N GLU A 438 -6.34 0.96 16.68
CA GLU A 438 -5.81 2.22 16.19
C GLU A 438 -5.51 3.16 17.38
N ILE A 439 -4.37 3.87 17.30
CA ILE A 439 -3.96 4.82 18.36
C ILE A 439 -3.77 6.25 17.83
N ALA A 440 -3.48 6.40 16.55
CA ALA A 440 -3.30 7.71 15.92
C ALA A 440 -3.53 7.66 14.42
N TYR A 441 -3.86 8.82 13.83
CA TYR A 441 -3.89 8.99 12.38
C TYR A 441 -3.66 10.43 11.94
N PHE A 442 -3.20 10.58 10.69
CA PHE A 442 -3.06 11.85 10.00
C PHE A 442 -3.47 11.69 8.54
N ASN A 443 -4.57 12.30 8.14
CA ASN A 443 -5.08 12.27 6.77
C ASN A 443 -5.05 13.69 6.20
N PRO A 444 -4.03 14.04 5.40
CA PRO A 444 -3.92 15.36 4.80
C PRO A 444 -4.94 15.53 3.68
N PRO A 445 -5.43 16.76 3.44
CA PRO A 445 -6.22 17.04 2.25
C PRO A 445 -5.34 16.98 1.00
N ALA A 446 -5.94 16.73 -0.17
CA ALA A 446 -5.27 16.98 -1.43
C ALA A 446 -4.87 18.45 -1.53
N ARG A 447 -3.65 18.74 -2.02
CA ARG A 447 -3.16 20.11 -2.12
C ARG A 447 -3.89 20.93 -3.16
N THR A 448 -4.37 20.26 -4.19
CA THR A 448 -4.96 20.92 -5.34
C THR A 448 -6.05 20.06 -5.93
N GLY A 449 -7.09 20.70 -6.44
CA GLY A 449 -8.22 20.00 -7.01
C GLY A 449 -7.92 19.26 -8.31
N ARG A 450 -7.16 19.78 -9.26
CA ARG A 450 -6.92 19.17 -10.60
C ARG A 450 -5.61 19.66 -11.16
N ASN A 451 -4.54 19.52 -10.42
CA ASN A 451 -3.37 20.30 -10.70
C ASN A 451 -2.34 19.50 -11.52
N LEU A 452 -2.26 19.81 -12.80
CA LEU A 452 -1.18 19.39 -13.68
C LEU A 452 0.21 19.85 -13.23
N GLU A 453 0.29 20.79 -12.27
CA GLU A 453 1.56 21.28 -11.75
C GLU A 453 2.22 20.33 -10.75
N ILE A 454 1.49 19.31 -10.26
CA ILE A 454 2.06 18.26 -9.39
C ILE A 454 2.49 17.07 -10.25
N TRP A 455 3.50 17.29 -11.05
CA TRP A 455 3.93 16.34 -12.09
C TRP A 455 4.36 14.97 -11.58
N ASN A 456 4.81 14.87 -10.33
CA ASN A 456 5.25 13.61 -9.73
C ASN A 456 4.17 12.94 -8.88
N SER A 457 2.97 13.51 -8.79
CA SER A 457 1.84 12.91 -8.08
C SER A 457 1.10 11.90 -8.97
N PRO A 458 1.07 10.60 -8.61
CA PRO A 458 0.23 9.62 -9.30
C PRO A 458 -1.25 9.94 -9.14
N HIS A 459 -1.65 10.54 -8.01
CA HIS A 459 -3.01 10.99 -7.75
C HIS A 459 -3.47 12.06 -8.75
N ALA A 460 -2.68 13.11 -8.94
CA ALA A 460 -2.98 14.15 -9.91
C ALA A 460 -3.04 13.60 -11.35
N LEU A 461 -2.14 12.69 -11.70
CA LEU A 461 -2.12 12.06 -13.02
C LEU A 461 -3.32 11.13 -13.23
N ALA A 462 -3.68 10.31 -12.23
CA ALA A 462 -4.83 9.42 -12.32
C ALA A 462 -6.13 10.18 -12.50
N SER A 463 -6.29 11.36 -11.90
CA SER A 463 -7.46 12.22 -12.07
C SER A 463 -7.65 12.73 -13.51
N ILE A 464 -6.57 12.81 -14.30
CA ILE A 464 -6.61 13.27 -15.68
C ILE A 464 -6.93 12.13 -16.64
N ILE A 465 -6.39 10.96 -16.36
CA ILE A 465 -6.41 9.82 -17.30
C ILE A 465 -7.67 8.98 -17.10
N GLY A 466 -8.33 9.06 -15.92
CA GLY A 466 -9.52 8.27 -15.60
C GLY A 466 -9.28 6.76 -15.69
N ILE A 467 -8.05 6.31 -15.46
CA ILE A 467 -7.69 4.90 -15.58
C ILE A 467 -8.13 4.17 -14.32
N PRO A 468 -9.08 3.25 -14.40
CA PRO A 468 -9.23 2.24 -13.36
C PRO A 468 -7.98 1.36 -13.38
N VAL A 469 -7.14 1.46 -12.35
CA VAL A 469 -5.91 0.67 -12.20
C VAL A 469 -6.24 -0.77 -11.78
N MET A 470 -7.32 -1.33 -12.27
CA MET A 470 -7.79 -2.64 -11.87
C MET A 470 -7.42 -3.68 -12.94
N SER A 471 -6.66 -4.71 -12.57
CA SER A 471 -6.44 -5.84 -13.48
C SER A 471 -7.77 -6.58 -13.75
N ALA A 472 -7.95 -7.12 -14.96
CA ALA A 472 -9.18 -7.86 -15.29
C ALA A 472 -9.49 -9.03 -14.32
N PRO A 473 -8.52 -9.82 -13.83
CA PRO A 473 -8.77 -10.84 -12.81
C PRO A 473 -9.25 -10.26 -11.49
N ALA A 474 -8.69 -9.13 -11.06
CA ALA A 474 -9.08 -8.45 -9.83
C ALA A 474 -10.50 -7.88 -9.93
N ALA A 475 -10.84 -7.24 -11.05
CA ALA A 475 -12.18 -6.76 -11.33
C ALA A 475 -13.22 -7.91 -11.30
N LEU A 476 -12.92 -9.03 -11.96
CA LEU A 476 -13.80 -10.20 -11.97
C LEU A 476 -13.97 -10.78 -10.56
N ARG A 477 -12.93 -10.79 -9.75
CA ARG A 477 -12.99 -11.27 -8.37
C ARG A 477 -13.81 -10.33 -7.50
N SER A 478 -13.54 -9.02 -7.53
CA SER A 478 -14.31 -8.03 -6.79
C SER A 478 -15.80 -8.06 -7.19
N MET A 479 -16.10 -8.29 -8.48
CA MET A 479 -17.47 -8.52 -8.95
C MET A 479 -18.07 -9.80 -8.36
N ALA A 480 -17.33 -10.90 -8.32
CA ALA A 480 -17.80 -12.18 -7.76
C ALA A 480 -18.02 -12.09 -6.25
N GLU A 481 -17.22 -11.29 -5.56
CA GLU A 481 -17.35 -11.00 -4.13
C GLU A 481 -18.48 -10.00 -3.82
N GLY A 482 -19.06 -9.36 -4.85
CA GLY A 482 -20.06 -8.31 -4.69
C GLY A 482 -19.47 -6.99 -4.16
N LEU A 483 -18.16 -6.84 -4.25
CA LEU A 483 -17.42 -5.66 -3.86
C LEU A 483 -17.32 -4.62 -5.00
N PHE A 484 -17.71 -4.98 -6.19
CA PHE A 484 -17.66 -4.14 -7.37
C PHE A 484 -18.85 -4.42 -8.28
N ASP A 485 -19.65 -3.38 -8.53
CA ASP A 485 -20.70 -3.40 -9.53
C ASP A 485 -20.30 -2.51 -10.72
N PRO A 486 -19.98 -3.10 -11.90
CA PRO A 486 -19.63 -2.32 -13.08
C PRO A 486 -20.71 -1.31 -13.48
N ALA A 487 -21.99 -1.62 -13.19
CA ALA A 487 -23.07 -0.70 -13.49
C ALA A 487 -23.03 0.55 -12.58
N GLN A 488 -22.64 0.41 -11.32
CA GLN A 488 -22.44 1.54 -10.41
C GLN A 488 -21.25 2.40 -10.85
N VAL A 489 -20.14 1.79 -11.26
CA VAL A 489 -18.98 2.53 -11.79
C VAL A 489 -19.30 3.25 -13.08
N LEU A 490 -20.05 2.63 -13.98
CA LEU A 490 -20.48 3.27 -15.24
C LEU A 490 -21.56 4.34 -15.03
N THR A 491 -22.30 4.27 -13.94
CA THR A 491 -23.33 5.26 -13.57
C THR A 491 -22.84 6.28 -12.55
N ALA A 492 -21.80 5.98 -11.78
CA ALA A 492 -21.07 6.97 -11.01
C ALA A 492 -20.59 8.04 -11.98
N ARG A 493 -21.02 9.24 -11.74
CA ARG A 493 -20.89 10.46 -12.52
C ARG A 493 -19.70 10.42 -13.48
N ALA A 494 -19.94 10.34 -14.78
CA ALA A 494 -18.88 10.26 -15.81
C ALA A 494 -17.86 11.40 -15.70
N GLY A 495 -18.22 12.53 -15.07
CA GLY A 495 -17.35 13.65 -14.74
C GLY A 495 -16.39 13.35 -13.59
N ASP A 496 -16.80 12.56 -12.60
CA ASP A 496 -15.98 12.24 -11.43
C ASP A 496 -14.94 11.16 -11.78
N ILE A 497 -15.29 10.23 -12.69
CA ILE A 497 -14.35 9.22 -13.20
C ILE A 497 -13.26 9.87 -14.07
N ALA A 498 -13.63 10.86 -14.90
CA ALA A 498 -12.71 11.49 -15.83
C ALA A 498 -11.79 12.54 -15.16
N PHE A 499 -12.22 13.14 -14.06
CA PHE A 499 -11.54 14.30 -13.48
C PHE A 499 -11.33 14.22 -11.98
N GLY A 500 -11.83 13.18 -11.31
CA GLY A 500 -11.66 12.87 -9.92
C GLY A 500 -12.03 14.00 -8.94
N ASP A 501 -12.47 13.63 -7.76
CA ASP A 501 -12.53 14.55 -6.62
C ASP A 501 -11.25 14.39 -5.81
N LEU A 502 -10.33 15.34 -5.92
CA LEU A 502 -9.06 15.36 -5.21
C LEU A 502 -9.18 16.00 -3.82
N SER A 503 -10.27 15.75 -3.12
CA SER A 503 -10.45 16.27 -1.76
C SER A 503 -9.60 15.55 -0.71
N THR A 504 -9.03 14.39 -1.06
CA THR A 504 -8.07 13.63 -0.24
C THR A 504 -6.76 13.47 -0.97
N ASP A 505 -5.66 13.31 -0.23
CA ASP A 505 -4.37 12.90 -0.78
C ASP A 505 -4.25 11.36 -0.77
N TRP A 506 -3.33 10.82 -1.56
CA TRP A 506 -2.95 9.42 -1.52
C TRP A 506 -1.66 9.23 -0.73
N CYS A 507 -1.76 8.57 0.42
CA CYS A 507 -0.63 8.24 1.26
C CYS A 507 -0.21 6.78 1.02
N LEU A 508 0.63 6.57 0.01
CA LEU A 508 1.05 5.25 -0.47
C LEU A 508 2.36 4.79 0.18
N SER A 509 3.23 5.73 0.59
CA SER A 509 4.58 5.45 1.04
C SER A 509 4.62 4.79 2.43
N PRO A 510 5.62 3.92 2.71
CA PRO A 510 5.85 3.42 4.06
C PRO A 510 6.16 4.59 5.01
N PRO A 511 5.45 4.71 6.16
CA PRO A 511 5.83 5.64 7.20
C PRO A 511 7.07 5.13 7.93
N GLU A 512 8.18 5.87 7.89
CA GLU A 512 9.44 5.46 8.49
C GLU A 512 9.65 6.04 9.87
N TRP A 513 9.88 5.18 10.85
CA TRP A 513 10.01 5.55 12.25
C TRP A 513 11.33 6.30 12.55
N ARG A 514 11.21 7.41 13.28
CA ARG A 514 12.32 8.22 13.83
C ARG A 514 12.00 8.62 15.27
N GLY A 515 12.18 7.68 16.20
CA GLY A 515 11.69 7.87 17.56
C GLY A 515 10.16 7.91 17.60
N ASP A 516 9.61 9.01 18.07
CA ASP A 516 8.17 9.30 18.09
C ASP A 516 7.67 10.05 16.85
N GLN A 517 8.55 10.20 15.84
CA GLN A 517 8.20 10.81 14.56
C GLN A 517 8.10 9.76 13.45
N LEU A 518 7.32 10.10 12.42
CA LEU A 518 7.22 9.36 11.17
C LEU A 518 7.68 10.26 10.02
N TYR A 519 8.60 9.74 9.20
CA TYR A 519 8.98 10.32 7.93
C TYR A 519 8.18 9.62 6.84
N VAL A 520 7.39 10.37 6.08
CA VAL A 520 6.48 9.78 5.09
C VAL A 520 6.21 10.74 3.95
N THR A 521 5.84 10.20 2.79
CA THR A 521 5.34 10.98 1.68
C THR A 521 3.89 10.61 1.36
N CYS A 522 3.09 11.63 1.02
CA CYS A 522 1.83 11.46 0.32
C CYS A 522 1.93 12.12 -1.05
N SER A 523 1.11 11.68 -2.00
CA SER A 523 1.29 12.02 -3.42
C SER A 523 1.30 13.51 -3.69
N ASP A 524 0.35 14.26 -3.13
CA ASP A 524 0.21 15.69 -3.36
C ASP A 524 1.02 16.52 -2.36
N ASN A 525 1.02 16.11 -1.09
CA ASN A 525 1.69 16.84 -0.02
C ASN A 525 3.21 16.64 -0.03
N GLY A 526 3.71 15.64 -0.76
CA GLY A 526 5.13 15.34 -0.78
C GLY A 526 5.61 14.79 0.56
N PHE A 527 6.81 15.18 0.99
CA PHE A 527 7.42 14.70 2.23
C PHE A 527 6.86 15.44 3.45
N MET A 528 6.56 14.69 4.50
CA MET A 528 6.07 15.19 5.79
C MET A 528 6.82 14.54 6.95
N VAL A 529 7.04 15.31 7.99
CA VAL A 529 7.45 14.84 9.32
C VAL A 529 6.24 14.93 10.22
N LEU A 530 5.76 13.78 10.69
CA LEU A 530 4.62 13.67 11.59
C LEU A 530 5.10 13.31 12.98
N GLN A 531 4.53 13.92 14.00
CA GLN A 531 4.84 13.70 15.42
C GLN A 531 3.66 13.02 16.09
N LEU A 532 3.89 11.85 16.70
CA LEU A 532 2.90 11.21 17.57
C LEU A 532 2.87 11.88 18.95
N ASP A 533 1.71 11.90 19.57
CA ASP A 533 1.55 12.38 20.93
C ASP A 533 2.14 11.35 21.91
N ASN A 534 2.97 11.82 22.86
CA ASN A 534 3.67 10.96 23.83
C ASN A 534 2.71 10.21 24.77
N GLU A 535 1.45 10.66 24.90
CA GLU A 535 0.44 9.99 25.70
C GLU A 535 -0.05 8.66 25.07
N VAL A 536 0.07 8.52 23.75
CA VAL A 536 -0.39 7.33 23.02
C VAL A 536 0.75 6.44 22.54
N TYR A 537 1.93 7.00 22.32
CA TYR A 537 3.10 6.26 21.87
C TYR A 537 4.38 6.77 22.53
N THR A 538 5.16 5.85 23.06
CA THR A 538 6.51 6.12 23.58
C THR A 538 7.48 5.20 22.86
N PRO A 539 8.52 5.75 22.19
CA PRO A 539 9.49 4.94 21.48
C PRO A 539 10.19 3.93 22.39
N PRO A 540 10.40 2.69 21.94
CA PRO A 540 11.21 1.72 22.67
C PRO A 540 12.64 2.24 22.86
N ALA A 541 13.25 1.94 24.01
CA ALA A 541 14.57 2.45 24.43
C ALA A 541 15.72 2.19 23.42
N ASN A 542 15.55 1.23 22.49
CA ASN A 542 16.54 0.83 21.49
C ASN A 542 15.94 0.82 20.07
N GLN A 543 15.09 1.79 19.75
CA GLN A 543 14.55 1.90 18.41
C GLN A 543 15.68 2.20 17.42
N GLN A 544 16.18 1.15 16.77
CA GLN A 544 16.96 1.31 15.54
C GLN A 544 15.98 1.50 14.40
N SER A 545 16.21 2.49 13.55
CA SER A 545 15.44 2.70 12.33
C SER A 545 15.31 1.37 11.56
N THR A 546 14.11 0.84 11.48
CA THR A 546 13.80 -0.43 10.79
C THR A 546 13.72 -0.26 9.28
N VAL A 547 14.21 0.84 8.76
CA VAL A 547 14.20 1.15 7.34
C VAL A 547 15.27 0.38 6.63
N GLY A 548 14.86 -0.58 5.82
CA GLY A 548 15.77 -1.26 4.88
C GLY A 548 15.71 -2.78 4.88
N SER A 549 14.58 -3.40 5.09
CA SER A 549 14.40 -4.81 4.71
C SER A 549 13.48 -4.93 3.50
#